data_295b3a5ef9304bff2308dde21f07f843
#
_entry.id   295b3a5ef9304bff2308dde21f07f843
#
_cell.length_a   1.000
_cell.length_b   1.000
_cell.length_c   1.000
_cell.angle_alpha   90.00
_cell.angle_beta   90.00
_cell.angle_gamma   90.00
#
_symmetry.space_group_name_H-M   'P 1'
#
loop_
_entity.id
_entity.type
_entity.pdbx_description
1 polymer ?
#
loop_
_entity_poly.entity_id
_entity_poly.type
_entity_poly.pdbx_seq_one_letter_code
_entity_poly.pdbx_strand_id
1 'polypeptide(L)'
;MGLLQDGKWVDQWYDTKKSDGRFVRKAPQFRNWITADGSAGPSGMGGFKAEAGRYHLYVSHACPWAHRTMIFRALKGLQDMISHSVVHWYMAESGWTFEDGDGVIGDPINGAKYMHQIYTAAKSDYSGRVTVPVVWDKKTNTIVSNESPEIIRMFNSAFDGIGAKEGNYYPEPLRDEIDQLNDRIYDTLNNGVYKSGFATTQEAYEEAVVPLFETLDWLEDILSKKRYLTGSDITEADWRLFTTLVRFDPVYVGHFKCNIRRIADYPNLSNYVRDLYQQPGIADTIHMDHIKKHYYASHETVNPSRVVPVGPDIDYSAPHNRAEKG
;
A
#
# COMPACT_ATOMS: atom_id res chain seq x y z
N MET A 1 1.40 -3.60 -17.32
CA MET A 1 0.58 -4.10 -16.16
C MET A 1 -0.57 -4.94 -16.71
N GLY A 2 -0.66 -6.21 -16.34
CA GLY A 2 -1.59 -7.14 -16.94
C GLY A 2 -2.53 -7.81 -15.94
N LEU A 3 -3.16 -8.86 -16.41
CA LEU A 3 -4.06 -9.71 -15.63
C LEU A 3 -3.91 -11.17 -16.06
N LEU A 4 -4.40 -12.08 -15.27
CA LEU A 4 -4.59 -13.47 -15.65
C LEU A 4 -6.02 -13.67 -16.16
N GLN A 5 -6.16 -14.46 -17.21
CA GLN A 5 -7.43 -15.00 -17.73
C GLN A 5 -7.29 -16.52 -17.83
N ASP A 6 -8.06 -17.25 -17.05
CA ASP A 6 -8.00 -18.71 -16.96
C ASP A 6 -6.55 -19.24 -16.82
N GLY A 7 -5.79 -18.62 -15.90
CA GLY A 7 -4.41 -18.94 -15.62
C GLY A 7 -3.38 -18.45 -16.65
N LYS A 8 -3.80 -17.79 -17.73
CA LYS A 8 -2.90 -17.28 -18.77
C LYS A 8 -2.67 -15.77 -18.59
N TRP A 9 -1.39 -15.37 -18.64
CA TRP A 9 -1.02 -13.96 -18.55
C TRP A 9 -1.43 -13.19 -19.80
N VAL A 10 -2.07 -12.03 -19.60
CA VAL A 10 -2.46 -11.09 -20.66
C VAL A 10 -1.98 -9.70 -20.25
N ASP A 11 -1.12 -9.10 -21.09
CA ASP A 11 -0.70 -7.71 -20.91
C ASP A 11 -1.81 -6.77 -21.36
N GLN A 12 -2.67 -6.40 -20.44
CA GLN A 12 -3.81 -5.53 -20.70
C GLN A 12 -3.98 -4.52 -19.56
N TRP A 13 -3.85 -3.25 -19.89
CA TRP A 13 -4.13 -2.15 -18.98
C TRP A 13 -5.63 -2.05 -18.62
N TYR A 14 -5.96 -1.16 -17.72
CA TYR A 14 -7.36 -0.83 -17.41
C TYR A 14 -8.03 -0.18 -18.61
N ASP A 15 -9.22 -0.65 -18.95
CA ASP A 15 -10.03 -0.10 -20.06
C ASP A 15 -10.87 1.07 -19.56
N THR A 16 -10.30 2.26 -19.59
CA THR A 16 -10.99 3.48 -19.17
C THR A 16 -12.07 3.95 -20.16
N LYS A 17 -12.07 3.44 -21.41
CA LYS A 17 -13.10 3.78 -22.39
C LYS A 17 -14.48 3.27 -21.98
N LYS A 18 -14.54 2.10 -21.31
CA LYS A 18 -15.78 1.51 -20.80
C LYS A 18 -16.32 2.19 -19.55
N SER A 19 -15.59 3.12 -18.96
CA SER A 19 -15.92 3.85 -17.74
C SER A 19 -15.84 5.37 -17.93
N ASP A 20 -16.08 5.85 -19.13
CA ASP A 20 -16.10 7.29 -19.49
C ASP A 20 -14.83 8.02 -19.01
N GLY A 21 -13.68 7.40 -19.23
CA GLY A 21 -12.38 7.94 -18.83
C GLY A 21 -11.98 7.67 -17.36
N ARG A 22 -12.82 7.02 -16.57
CA ARG A 22 -12.59 6.78 -15.14
C ARG A 22 -11.75 5.54 -14.89
N PHE A 23 -10.83 5.62 -13.92
CA PHE A 23 -10.10 4.46 -13.43
C PHE A 23 -10.95 3.69 -12.40
N VAL A 24 -11.24 2.42 -12.69
CA VAL A 24 -12.06 1.55 -11.84
C VAL A 24 -11.24 0.34 -11.38
N ARG A 25 -11.13 0.16 -10.06
CA ARG A 25 -10.41 -0.95 -9.43
C ARG A 25 -11.39 -2.06 -9.04
N LYS A 26 -11.04 -3.32 -9.37
CA LYS A 26 -11.77 -4.50 -8.89
C LYS A 26 -11.25 -4.96 -7.53
N ALA A 27 -12.13 -5.51 -6.70
CA ALA A 27 -11.77 -6.06 -5.40
C ALA A 27 -10.84 -7.28 -5.54
N PRO A 28 -9.89 -7.47 -4.61
CA PRO A 28 -9.07 -8.68 -4.50
C PRO A 28 -9.91 -9.92 -4.21
N GLN A 29 -9.41 -11.10 -4.63
CA GLN A 29 -10.17 -12.35 -4.51
C GLN A 29 -9.69 -13.27 -3.38
N PHE A 30 -8.42 -13.16 -2.96
CA PHE A 30 -7.89 -13.92 -1.84
C PHE A 30 -8.13 -13.15 -0.54
N ARG A 31 -9.04 -13.63 0.29
CA ARG A 31 -9.56 -12.93 1.47
C ARG A 31 -9.62 -13.83 2.71
N ASN A 32 -8.70 -14.81 2.83
CA ASN A 32 -8.55 -15.59 4.04
C ASN A 32 -7.75 -14.80 5.09
N TRP A 33 -7.80 -15.27 6.34
CA TRP A 33 -7.18 -14.58 7.47
C TRP A 33 -6.22 -15.47 8.23
N ILE A 34 -5.07 -14.92 8.61
CA ILE A 34 -4.24 -15.48 9.66
C ILE A 34 -4.88 -15.10 10.99
N THR A 35 -5.14 -16.09 11.84
CA THR A 35 -5.66 -15.88 13.20
C THR A 35 -4.77 -16.59 14.21
N ALA A 36 -4.84 -16.22 15.48
CA ALA A 36 -3.99 -16.78 16.52
C ALA A 36 -4.12 -18.32 16.66
N ASP A 37 -5.33 -18.84 16.47
CA ASP A 37 -5.66 -20.26 16.62
C ASP A 37 -5.90 -21.00 15.29
N GLY A 38 -5.99 -20.29 14.16
CA GLY A 38 -6.32 -20.83 12.84
C GLY A 38 -7.81 -20.89 12.54
N SER A 39 -8.65 -20.32 13.38
CA SER A 39 -10.09 -20.16 13.08
C SER A 39 -10.31 -19.26 11.87
N ALA A 40 -11.53 -19.29 11.28
CA ALA A 40 -11.89 -18.38 10.23
C ALA A 40 -11.91 -16.92 10.75
N GLY A 41 -11.43 -15.98 9.94
CA GLY A 41 -11.54 -14.55 10.22
C GLY A 41 -12.89 -13.97 9.76
N PRO A 42 -12.98 -12.64 9.62
CA PRO A 42 -14.18 -11.97 9.12
C PRO A 42 -14.59 -12.36 7.70
N SER A 43 -13.66 -12.88 6.91
CA SER A 43 -13.90 -13.40 5.57
C SER A 43 -13.05 -14.65 5.30
N GLY A 44 -13.42 -15.42 4.26
CA GLY A 44 -12.70 -16.61 3.83
C GLY A 44 -12.84 -17.81 4.75
N MET A 45 -11.88 -18.72 4.65
CA MET A 45 -11.86 -19.99 5.38
C MET A 45 -10.79 -19.96 6.47
N GLY A 46 -10.98 -20.77 7.53
CA GLY A 46 -9.95 -21.04 8.54
C GLY A 46 -8.81 -21.93 8.03
N GLY A 47 -7.88 -22.25 8.92
CA GLY A 47 -6.71 -23.11 8.63
C GLY A 47 -5.39 -22.37 8.64
N PHE A 48 -5.39 -21.06 8.75
CA PHE A 48 -4.20 -20.19 8.70
C PHE A 48 -3.82 -19.71 10.11
N LYS A 49 -3.35 -20.63 10.94
CA LYS A 49 -2.86 -20.33 12.30
C LYS A 49 -1.59 -19.50 12.23
N ALA A 50 -1.44 -18.49 13.10
CA ALA A 50 -0.19 -17.75 13.28
C ALA A 50 0.93 -18.71 13.77
N GLU A 51 1.95 -18.86 12.96
CA GLU A 51 3.13 -19.70 13.20
C GLU A 51 4.36 -18.94 12.69
N ALA A 52 5.40 -18.82 13.52
CA ALA A 52 6.66 -18.21 13.08
C ALA A 52 7.29 -19.00 11.92
N GLY A 53 7.75 -18.30 10.89
CA GLY A 53 8.36 -18.91 9.73
C GLY A 53 7.40 -19.54 8.71
N ARG A 54 6.08 -19.61 8.99
CA ARG A 54 5.10 -20.24 8.09
C ARG A 54 4.76 -19.35 6.88
N TYR A 55 4.68 -18.05 7.07
CA TYR A 55 4.19 -17.12 6.03
C TYR A 55 5.32 -16.40 5.32
N HIS A 56 5.03 -15.99 4.08
CA HIS A 56 5.93 -15.20 3.25
C HIS A 56 5.15 -14.04 2.62
N LEU A 57 5.75 -12.85 2.58
CA LEU A 57 5.12 -11.64 2.08
C LEU A 57 5.77 -11.21 0.77
N TYR A 58 4.99 -11.13 -0.32
CA TYR A 58 5.44 -10.57 -1.59
C TYR A 58 5.03 -9.11 -1.68
N VAL A 59 5.98 -8.22 -1.95
CA VAL A 59 5.78 -6.76 -1.98
C VAL A 59 6.49 -6.11 -3.16
N SER A 60 6.09 -4.88 -3.46
CA SER A 60 6.89 -3.89 -4.18
C SER A 60 7.16 -2.72 -3.24
N HIS A 61 8.39 -2.28 -3.17
CA HIS A 61 8.76 -1.06 -2.42
C HIS A 61 8.09 0.21 -2.96
N ALA A 62 7.72 0.19 -4.26
CA ALA A 62 6.98 1.30 -4.86
C ALA A 62 5.50 1.35 -4.44
N CYS A 63 4.87 0.20 -4.19
CA CYS A 63 3.43 0.08 -3.99
C CYS A 63 2.99 0.60 -2.61
N PRO A 64 2.08 1.60 -2.50
CA PRO A 64 1.63 2.10 -1.20
C PRO A 64 0.78 1.06 -0.45
N TRP A 65 0.09 0.18 -1.15
CA TRP A 65 -0.68 -0.90 -0.53
C TRP A 65 0.22 -1.94 0.13
N ALA A 66 1.31 -2.34 -0.53
CA ALA A 66 2.32 -3.23 0.03
C ALA A 66 3.11 -2.54 1.16
N HIS A 67 3.38 -1.26 1.06
CA HIS A 67 4.07 -0.47 2.09
C HIS A 67 3.35 -0.53 3.44
N ARG A 68 2.01 -0.51 3.46
CA ARG A 68 1.23 -0.72 4.70
C ARG A 68 1.64 -2.00 5.42
N THR A 69 1.80 -3.08 4.69
CA THR A 69 2.14 -4.39 5.26
C THR A 69 3.59 -4.45 5.77
N MET A 70 4.51 -3.74 5.10
CA MET A 70 5.90 -3.59 5.56
C MET A 70 5.98 -2.76 6.84
N ILE A 71 5.19 -1.70 6.95
CA ILE A 71 5.06 -0.89 8.16
C ILE A 71 4.60 -1.78 9.33
N PHE A 72 3.50 -2.51 9.18
CA PHE A 72 3.00 -3.37 10.26
C PHE A 72 3.96 -4.52 10.60
N ARG A 73 4.66 -5.07 9.59
CA ARG A 73 5.73 -6.06 9.82
C ARG A 73 6.85 -5.47 10.70
N ALA A 74 7.21 -4.19 10.50
CA ALA A 74 8.21 -3.49 11.30
C ALA A 74 7.69 -3.15 12.70
N LEU A 75 6.51 -2.53 12.81
CA LEU A 75 5.89 -2.13 14.07
C LEU A 75 5.70 -3.30 15.03
N LYS A 76 5.27 -4.44 14.50
CA LYS A 76 4.98 -5.64 15.29
C LYS A 76 6.20 -6.58 15.43
N GLY A 77 7.37 -6.19 14.92
CA GLY A 77 8.60 -6.98 15.04
C GLY A 77 8.52 -8.35 14.37
N LEU A 78 7.83 -8.45 13.23
CA LEU A 78 7.57 -9.72 12.54
C LEU A 78 8.68 -10.12 11.54
N GLN A 79 9.85 -9.45 11.56
CA GLN A 79 10.90 -9.65 10.57
C GLN A 79 11.41 -11.11 10.55
N ASP A 80 11.56 -11.72 11.71
CA ASP A 80 12.02 -13.09 11.86
C ASP A 80 10.88 -14.13 11.74
N MET A 81 9.61 -13.67 11.83
CA MET A 81 8.44 -14.54 11.75
C MET A 81 7.87 -14.65 10.34
N ILE A 82 7.98 -13.57 9.55
CA ILE A 82 7.43 -13.47 8.20
C ILE A 82 8.54 -13.01 7.27
N SER A 83 9.07 -13.93 6.46
CA SER A 83 10.03 -13.61 5.39
C SER A 83 9.35 -12.82 4.26
N HIS A 84 10.12 -12.15 3.41
CA HIS A 84 9.55 -11.41 2.29
C HIS A 84 10.42 -11.46 1.04
N SER A 85 9.77 -11.25 -0.10
CA SER A 85 10.36 -10.99 -1.41
C SER A 85 9.92 -9.63 -1.93
N VAL A 86 10.79 -9.00 -2.70
CA VAL A 86 10.56 -7.68 -3.29
C VAL A 86 10.68 -7.77 -4.80
N VAL A 87 9.61 -7.43 -5.51
CA VAL A 87 9.61 -7.40 -6.98
C VAL A 87 10.41 -6.20 -7.51
N HIS A 88 10.86 -6.31 -8.76
CA HIS A 88 11.55 -5.24 -9.47
C HIS A 88 10.66 -3.99 -9.57
N TRP A 89 11.24 -2.80 -9.51
CA TRP A 89 10.51 -1.53 -9.59
C TRP A 89 9.90 -1.29 -10.98
N TYR A 90 10.54 -1.76 -12.04
CA TYR A 90 10.02 -1.62 -13.41
C TYR A 90 8.98 -2.70 -13.71
N MET A 91 7.79 -2.27 -14.06
CA MET A 91 6.68 -3.15 -14.40
C MET A 91 6.33 -2.97 -15.87
N ALA A 92 6.90 -3.85 -16.71
CA ALA A 92 6.68 -3.90 -18.16
C ALA A 92 5.53 -4.86 -18.54
N GLU A 93 5.61 -5.39 -19.78
CA GLU A 93 4.62 -6.32 -20.35
C GLU A 93 4.40 -7.59 -19.55
N SER A 94 5.43 -8.07 -18.84
CA SER A 94 5.32 -9.25 -17.95
C SER A 94 4.75 -8.95 -16.58
N GLY A 95 4.37 -7.70 -16.29
CA GLY A 95 3.92 -7.25 -14.98
C GLY A 95 5.07 -7.16 -13.97
N TRP A 96 4.80 -7.53 -12.72
CA TRP A 96 5.82 -7.58 -11.68
C TRP A 96 6.76 -8.77 -11.87
N THR A 97 8.08 -8.53 -11.86
CA THR A 97 9.13 -9.55 -12.03
C THR A 97 10.02 -9.64 -10.78
N PHE A 98 10.74 -10.75 -10.66
CA PHE A 98 11.81 -10.95 -9.68
C PHE A 98 13.19 -10.91 -10.35
N GLU A 99 13.32 -10.21 -11.48
CA GLU A 99 14.60 -9.97 -12.15
C GLU A 99 15.55 -9.20 -11.25
N ASP A 100 16.84 -9.50 -11.35
CA ASP A 100 17.87 -8.86 -10.52
C ASP A 100 17.87 -7.35 -10.69
N GLY A 101 18.03 -6.63 -9.60
CA GLY A 101 18.09 -5.19 -9.55
C GLY A 101 18.27 -4.68 -8.12
N ASP A 102 18.65 -3.42 -8.00
CA ASP A 102 18.85 -2.79 -6.69
C ASP A 102 17.56 -2.90 -5.85
N GLY A 103 17.67 -3.42 -4.62
CA GLY A 103 16.57 -3.59 -3.69
C GLY A 103 15.57 -4.70 -4.05
N VAL A 104 15.81 -5.48 -5.10
CA VAL A 104 15.02 -6.67 -5.43
C VAL A 104 15.43 -7.82 -4.51
N ILE A 105 14.44 -8.55 -4.01
CA ILE A 105 14.63 -9.81 -3.29
C ILE A 105 13.85 -10.88 -4.05
N GLY A 106 14.58 -11.80 -4.70
CA GLY A 106 14.01 -12.88 -5.48
C GLY A 106 13.07 -13.78 -4.67
N ASP A 107 12.37 -14.68 -5.35
CA ASP A 107 11.44 -15.61 -4.71
C ASP A 107 12.15 -16.91 -4.29
N PRO A 108 12.48 -17.10 -2.99
CA PRO A 108 13.12 -18.31 -2.49
C PRO A 108 12.11 -19.45 -2.20
N ILE A 109 10.81 -19.18 -2.32
CA ILE A 109 9.75 -20.12 -1.92
C ILE A 109 9.29 -20.96 -3.11
N ASN A 110 8.93 -20.32 -4.22
CA ASN A 110 8.41 -20.99 -5.41
C ASN A 110 9.39 -20.94 -6.60
N GLY A 111 10.49 -20.18 -6.48
CA GLY A 111 11.43 -19.95 -7.59
C GLY A 111 10.81 -19.20 -8.77
N ALA A 112 9.78 -18.42 -8.52
CA ALA A 112 9.04 -17.71 -9.55
C ALA A 112 9.89 -16.58 -10.16
N LYS A 113 9.79 -16.38 -11.47
CA LYS A 113 10.37 -15.24 -12.18
C LYS A 113 9.40 -14.05 -12.24
N TYR A 114 8.11 -14.32 -12.18
CA TYR A 114 7.03 -13.35 -12.32
C TYR A 114 6.01 -13.51 -11.22
N MET A 115 5.46 -12.40 -10.74
CA MET A 115 4.44 -12.41 -9.69
C MET A 115 3.16 -13.14 -10.11
N HIS A 116 2.81 -13.16 -11.40
CA HIS A 116 1.65 -13.91 -11.88
C HIS A 116 1.79 -15.44 -11.69
N GLN A 117 3.02 -15.97 -11.61
CA GLN A 117 3.26 -17.39 -11.33
C GLN A 117 2.89 -17.76 -9.88
N ILE A 118 3.02 -16.82 -8.92
CA ILE A 118 2.55 -17.01 -7.53
C ILE A 118 1.02 -17.17 -7.50
N TYR A 119 0.30 -16.39 -8.31
CA TYR A 119 -1.16 -16.50 -8.42
C TYR A 119 -1.61 -17.82 -9.06
N THR A 120 -0.94 -18.26 -10.12
CA THR A 120 -1.26 -19.54 -10.77
C THR A 120 -0.81 -20.74 -9.95
N ALA A 121 0.22 -20.63 -9.11
CA ALA A 121 0.58 -21.65 -8.14
C ALA A 121 -0.50 -21.83 -7.06
N ALA A 122 -1.13 -20.73 -6.61
CA ALA A 122 -2.24 -20.80 -5.65
C ALA A 122 -3.55 -21.30 -6.28
N LYS A 123 -3.81 -20.89 -7.54
CA LYS A 123 -5.02 -21.24 -8.30
C LYS A 123 -4.71 -21.25 -9.78
N SER A 124 -4.60 -22.45 -10.38
CA SER A 124 -4.13 -22.65 -11.76
C SER A 124 -4.96 -21.95 -12.84
N ASP A 125 -6.26 -21.77 -12.59
CA ASP A 125 -7.23 -21.12 -13.47
C ASP A 125 -7.59 -19.69 -13.02
N TYR A 126 -6.74 -19.05 -12.20
CA TYR A 126 -7.02 -17.72 -11.67
C TYR A 126 -7.30 -16.73 -12.80
N SER A 127 -8.37 -15.94 -12.62
CA SER A 127 -8.72 -14.83 -13.51
C SER A 127 -8.87 -13.55 -12.70
N GLY A 128 -7.97 -12.57 -12.94
CA GLY A 128 -7.95 -11.30 -12.22
C GLY A 128 -6.63 -10.57 -12.31
N ARG A 129 -6.56 -9.38 -11.69
CA ARG A 129 -5.33 -8.61 -11.61
C ARG A 129 -4.29 -9.28 -10.71
N VAL A 130 -3.03 -9.19 -11.11
CA VAL A 130 -1.88 -9.63 -10.33
C VAL A 130 -1.30 -8.43 -9.61
N THR A 131 -1.46 -8.40 -8.30
CA THR A 131 -1.14 -7.25 -7.44
C THR A 131 -0.23 -7.66 -6.29
N VAL A 132 0.33 -6.66 -5.62
CA VAL A 132 1.02 -6.76 -4.34
C VAL A 132 0.37 -5.79 -3.35
N PRO A 133 0.33 -6.09 -2.02
CA PRO A 133 0.99 -7.20 -1.33
C PRO A 133 0.28 -8.54 -1.56
N VAL A 134 0.99 -9.63 -1.28
CA VAL A 134 0.44 -10.98 -1.19
C VAL A 134 1.05 -11.68 0.03
N VAL A 135 0.22 -12.25 0.89
CA VAL A 135 0.64 -13.17 1.95
C VAL A 135 0.48 -14.61 1.45
N TRP A 136 1.59 -15.33 1.41
CA TRP A 136 1.68 -16.73 0.99
C TRP A 136 1.81 -17.64 2.21
N ASP A 137 1.08 -18.75 2.25
CA ASP A 137 1.25 -19.82 3.23
C ASP A 137 2.13 -20.93 2.65
N LYS A 138 3.35 -21.07 3.18
CA LYS A 138 4.30 -22.10 2.77
C LYS A 138 3.86 -23.54 3.13
N LYS A 139 2.96 -23.68 4.10
CA LYS A 139 2.47 -24.98 4.57
C LYS A 139 1.41 -25.57 3.65
N THR A 140 0.54 -24.74 3.13
CA THR A 140 -0.55 -25.15 2.23
C THR A 140 -0.34 -24.77 0.78
N ASN A 141 0.79 -24.09 0.47
CA ASN A 141 1.16 -23.62 -0.86
C ASN A 141 0.05 -22.82 -1.55
N THR A 142 -0.47 -21.80 -0.86
CA THR A 142 -1.52 -20.95 -1.40
C THR A 142 -1.39 -19.50 -0.92
N ILE A 143 -2.10 -18.61 -1.60
CA ILE A 143 -2.28 -17.22 -1.16
C ILE A 143 -3.32 -17.19 -0.03
N VAL A 144 -2.95 -16.59 1.10
CA VAL A 144 -3.88 -16.31 2.20
C VAL A 144 -4.72 -15.08 1.86
N SER A 145 -4.07 -13.95 1.61
CA SER A 145 -4.72 -12.68 1.29
C SER A 145 -3.85 -11.81 0.38
N ASN A 146 -4.50 -11.03 -0.47
CA ASN A 146 -3.91 -9.95 -1.25
C ASN A 146 -4.62 -8.60 -1.02
N GLU A 147 -5.27 -8.45 0.14
CA GLU A 147 -5.97 -7.23 0.55
C GLU A 147 -5.24 -6.54 1.71
N SER A 148 -4.58 -5.42 1.43
CA SER A 148 -3.70 -4.76 2.40
C SER A 148 -4.37 -4.33 3.71
N PRO A 149 -5.59 -3.78 3.76
CA PRO A 149 -6.28 -3.47 5.00
C PRO A 149 -6.50 -4.68 5.91
N GLU A 150 -6.75 -5.85 5.34
CA GLU A 150 -6.92 -7.09 6.11
C GLU A 150 -5.58 -7.63 6.59
N ILE A 151 -4.57 -7.61 5.72
CA ILE A 151 -3.22 -8.08 6.07
C ILE A 151 -2.67 -7.28 7.26
N ILE A 152 -2.82 -5.95 7.29
CA ILE A 152 -2.34 -5.16 8.43
C ILE A 152 -3.08 -5.48 9.72
N ARG A 153 -4.38 -5.78 9.68
CA ARG A 153 -5.16 -6.23 10.85
C ARG A 153 -4.74 -7.62 11.33
N MET A 154 -4.41 -8.54 10.40
CA MET A 154 -3.81 -9.83 10.76
C MET A 154 -2.46 -9.62 11.46
N PHE A 155 -1.58 -8.78 10.91
CA PHE A 155 -0.26 -8.51 11.50
C PHE A 155 -0.37 -7.77 12.84
N ASN A 156 -1.39 -6.95 13.02
CA ASN A 156 -1.62 -6.19 14.25
C ASN A 156 -1.85 -7.08 15.48
N SER A 157 -2.45 -8.27 15.32
CA SER A 157 -2.90 -9.04 16.50
C SER A 157 -2.68 -10.56 16.43
N ALA A 158 -2.63 -11.17 15.23
CA ALA A 158 -2.60 -12.63 15.15
C ALA A 158 -1.33 -13.26 15.76
N PHE A 159 -0.21 -12.55 15.77
CA PHE A 159 1.09 -13.03 16.23
C PHE A 159 1.42 -12.65 17.67
N ASP A 160 0.55 -11.95 18.39
CA ASP A 160 0.81 -11.46 19.76
C ASP A 160 1.16 -12.62 20.71
N GLY A 161 0.44 -13.72 20.64
CA GLY A 161 0.66 -14.91 21.49
C GLY A 161 1.96 -15.70 21.20
N ILE A 162 2.71 -15.34 20.15
CA ILE A 162 3.95 -16.02 19.77
C ILE A 162 5.17 -15.09 19.68
N GLY A 163 5.09 -13.90 20.29
CA GLY A 163 6.22 -13.01 20.50
C GLY A 163 6.29 -11.79 19.58
N ALA A 164 5.20 -11.40 18.92
CA ALA A 164 5.12 -10.09 18.28
C ALA A 164 5.28 -8.96 19.30
N LYS A 165 5.80 -7.81 18.86
CA LYS A 165 5.89 -6.63 19.73
C LYS A 165 4.50 -6.18 20.17
N GLU A 166 4.43 -5.67 21.40
CA GLU A 166 3.22 -5.02 21.91
C GLU A 166 2.82 -3.83 21.05
N GLY A 167 1.53 -3.51 21.08
CA GLY A 167 0.91 -2.42 20.33
C GLY A 167 -0.33 -2.90 19.59
N ASN A 168 -1.39 -2.09 19.69
CA ASN A 168 -2.65 -2.33 18.99
C ASN A 168 -3.06 -1.06 18.24
N TYR A 169 -2.97 -1.11 16.92
CA TYR A 169 -3.27 0.02 16.04
C TYR A 169 -4.75 0.04 15.56
N TYR A 170 -5.57 -0.91 16.05
CA TYR A 170 -7.02 -0.97 15.81
C TYR A 170 -7.78 -1.31 17.09
N PRO A 171 -7.63 -0.44 18.14
CA PRO A 171 -8.22 -0.69 19.44
C PRO A 171 -9.75 -0.58 19.39
N GLU A 172 -10.43 -1.47 20.11
CA GLU A 172 -11.88 -1.63 20.06
C GLU A 172 -12.67 -0.32 20.24
N PRO A 173 -12.33 0.57 21.21
CA PRO A 173 -13.08 1.81 21.39
C PRO A 173 -13.00 2.81 20.23
N LEU A 174 -12.00 2.68 19.35
CA LEU A 174 -11.78 3.61 18.23
C LEU A 174 -12.14 3.01 16.87
N ARG A 175 -12.61 1.77 16.78
CA ARG A 175 -12.83 1.07 15.51
C ARG A 175 -13.79 1.82 14.58
N ASP A 176 -14.89 2.30 15.11
CA ASP A 176 -15.89 3.03 14.29
C ASP A 176 -15.31 4.33 13.73
N GLU A 177 -14.55 5.09 14.54
CA GLU A 177 -13.88 6.32 14.09
C GLU A 177 -12.79 6.00 13.05
N ILE A 178 -11.98 4.98 13.29
CA ILE A 178 -10.92 4.51 12.38
C ILE A 178 -11.54 4.08 11.03
N ASP A 179 -12.62 3.33 11.06
CA ASP A 179 -13.26 2.82 9.83
C ASP A 179 -13.90 3.97 9.02
N GLN A 180 -14.56 4.93 9.67
CA GLN A 180 -15.10 6.12 8.99
C GLN A 180 -14.01 6.99 8.36
N LEU A 181 -12.87 7.20 9.06
CA LEU A 181 -11.70 7.89 8.52
C LEU A 181 -11.16 7.14 7.31
N ASN A 182 -10.99 5.83 7.44
CA ASN A 182 -10.47 4.96 6.39
C ASN A 182 -11.33 4.98 5.14
N ASP A 183 -12.66 4.96 5.25
CA ASP A 183 -13.58 4.94 4.12
C ASP A 183 -13.44 6.22 3.28
N ARG A 184 -13.47 7.39 3.93
CA ARG A 184 -13.28 8.65 3.23
C ARG A 184 -11.88 8.76 2.62
N ILE A 185 -10.83 8.50 3.39
CA ILE A 185 -9.44 8.58 2.95
C ILE A 185 -9.16 7.60 1.81
N TYR A 186 -9.73 6.38 1.87
CA TYR A 186 -9.55 5.39 0.80
C TYR A 186 -10.14 5.88 -0.51
N ASP A 187 -11.39 6.31 -0.52
CA ASP A 187 -12.08 6.66 -1.76
C ASP A 187 -11.54 7.93 -2.41
N THR A 188 -11.35 8.99 -1.60
CA THR A 188 -11.03 10.33 -2.13
C THR A 188 -9.53 10.60 -2.22
N LEU A 189 -8.69 9.94 -1.42
CA LEU A 189 -7.26 10.22 -1.36
C LEU A 189 -6.40 9.01 -1.77
N ASN A 190 -6.43 7.88 -1.04
CA ASN A 190 -5.56 6.75 -1.37
C ASN A 190 -5.84 6.20 -2.79
N ASN A 191 -7.10 6.09 -3.17
CA ASN A 191 -7.53 5.72 -4.51
C ASN A 191 -7.69 6.94 -5.42
N GLY A 192 -7.99 8.10 -4.84
CA GLY A 192 -8.18 9.37 -5.53
C GLY A 192 -6.98 9.79 -6.35
N VAL A 193 -5.75 9.62 -5.84
CA VAL A 193 -4.54 9.92 -6.62
C VAL A 193 -4.44 9.08 -7.89
N TYR A 194 -4.89 7.82 -7.86
CA TYR A 194 -4.94 6.93 -9.04
C TYR A 194 -6.10 7.28 -9.96
N LYS A 195 -7.27 7.62 -9.40
CA LYS A 195 -8.42 8.10 -10.18
C LYS A 195 -8.02 9.36 -10.97
N SER A 196 -7.32 10.30 -10.34
CA SER A 196 -6.81 11.51 -10.98
C SER A 196 -5.73 11.21 -12.03
N GLY A 197 -4.73 10.40 -11.66
CA GLY A 197 -3.56 10.13 -12.50
C GLY A 197 -3.84 9.32 -13.75
N PHE A 198 -4.80 8.39 -13.69
CA PHE A 198 -5.20 7.53 -14.81
C PHE A 198 -6.48 7.96 -15.49
N ALA A 199 -7.06 9.11 -15.13
CA ALA A 199 -8.16 9.71 -15.86
C ALA A 199 -7.75 9.98 -17.32
N THR A 200 -8.64 9.67 -18.25
CA THR A 200 -8.42 9.91 -19.68
C THR A 200 -9.38 10.95 -20.26
N THR A 201 -10.20 11.57 -19.42
CA THR A 201 -11.04 12.73 -19.74
C THR A 201 -10.87 13.82 -18.67
N GLN A 202 -11.10 15.08 -19.05
CA GLN A 202 -11.03 16.23 -18.13
C GLN A 202 -12.04 16.07 -16.99
N GLU A 203 -13.27 15.69 -17.31
CA GLU A 203 -14.34 15.47 -16.36
C GLU A 203 -13.97 14.39 -15.30
N ALA A 204 -13.48 13.23 -15.74
CA ALA A 204 -13.06 12.16 -14.82
C ALA A 204 -11.88 12.59 -13.92
N TYR A 205 -10.98 13.45 -14.41
CA TYR A 205 -9.90 14.02 -13.63
C TYR A 205 -10.43 14.98 -12.56
N GLU A 206 -11.32 15.93 -12.94
CA GLU A 206 -11.87 16.92 -12.01
C GLU A 206 -12.74 16.27 -10.93
N GLU A 207 -13.56 15.27 -11.29
CA GLU A 207 -14.34 14.46 -10.35
C GLU A 207 -13.47 13.76 -9.29
N ALA A 208 -12.22 13.46 -9.60
CA ALA A 208 -11.30 12.80 -8.70
C ALA A 208 -10.42 13.78 -7.91
N VAL A 209 -9.85 14.79 -8.57
CA VAL A 209 -8.87 15.68 -7.96
C VAL A 209 -9.51 16.70 -6.99
N VAL A 210 -10.74 17.16 -7.26
CA VAL A 210 -11.41 18.12 -6.36
C VAL A 210 -11.72 17.50 -5.00
N PRO A 211 -12.42 16.35 -4.89
CA PRO A 211 -12.65 15.71 -3.58
C PRO A 211 -11.37 15.25 -2.88
N LEU A 212 -10.30 14.98 -3.63
CA LEU A 212 -8.99 14.66 -3.07
C LEU A 212 -8.46 15.85 -2.25
N PHE A 213 -8.47 17.06 -2.81
CA PHE A 213 -7.99 18.23 -2.10
C PHE A 213 -8.92 18.69 -1.00
N GLU A 214 -10.24 18.57 -1.15
CA GLU A 214 -11.20 18.76 -0.06
C GLU A 214 -10.91 17.83 1.13
N THR A 215 -10.46 16.61 0.86
CA THR A 215 -10.07 15.67 1.90
C THR A 215 -8.73 16.03 2.54
N LEU A 216 -7.74 16.51 1.77
CA LEU A 216 -6.50 17.03 2.35
C LEU A 216 -6.75 18.26 3.25
N ASP A 217 -7.62 19.18 2.84
CA ASP A 217 -8.01 20.34 3.64
C ASP A 217 -8.72 19.94 4.94
N TRP A 218 -9.60 18.94 4.88
CA TRP A 218 -10.25 18.37 6.06
C TRP A 218 -9.28 17.68 7.00
N LEU A 219 -8.30 16.94 6.49
CA LEU A 219 -7.24 16.29 7.28
C LEU A 219 -6.33 17.35 7.93
N GLU A 220 -6.00 18.42 7.22
CA GLU A 220 -5.25 19.56 7.75
C GLU A 220 -5.94 20.17 8.96
N ASP A 221 -7.30 20.36 8.89
CA ASP A 221 -8.09 20.88 10.01
C ASP A 221 -8.09 19.91 11.22
N ILE A 222 -8.27 18.60 11.00
CA ILE A 222 -8.16 17.59 12.09
C ILE A 222 -6.79 17.68 12.76
N LEU A 223 -5.73 17.66 11.95
CA LEU A 223 -4.35 17.64 12.42
C LEU A 223 -3.89 19.00 13.01
N SER A 224 -4.63 20.07 12.78
CA SER A 224 -4.41 21.33 13.47
C SER A 224 -4.72 21.25 14.97
N LYS A 225 -5.58 20.31 15.37
CA LYS A 225 -6.14 20.14 16.73
C LYS A 225 -5.64 18.87 17.43
N LYS A 226 -5.44 17.77 16.69
CA LYS A 226 -5.03 16.46 17.19
C LYS A 226 -3.62 16.13 16.67
N ARG A 227 -2.82 15.38 17.47
CA ARG A 227 -1.51 14.91 17.02
C ARG A 227 -1.64 13.90 15.87
N TYR A 228 -2.54 12.93 16.01
CA TYR A 228 -2.88 11.92 15.02
C TYR A 228 -4.36 11.94 14.70
N LEU A 229 -4.81 11.17 13.73
CA LEU A 229 -6.18 11.26 13.21
C LEU A 229 -7.26 11.01 14.28
N THR A 230 -7.00 10.09 15.21
CA THR A 230 -7.94 9.73 16.28
C THR A 230 -7.60 10.35 17.64
N GLY A 231 -6.50 11.11 17.78
CA GLY A 231 -6.11 11.73 19.05
C GLY A 231 -4.61 11.75 19.27
N SER A 232 -4.17 11.32 20.48
CA SER A 232 -2.76 11.28 20.89
C SER A 232 -2.00 10.05 20.41
N ASP A 233 -2.69 8.96 20.10
CA ASP A 233 -2.09 7.68 19.75
C ASP A 233 -2.23 7.38 18.27
N ILE A 234 -1.18 6.76 17.69
CA ILE A 234 -1.17 6.35 16.29
C ILE A 234 -2.08 5.13 16.09
N THR A 235 -2.91 5.16 15.06
CA THR A 235 -3.78 4.05 14.67
C THR A 235 -3.51 3.57 13.25
N GLU A 236 -4.19 2.51 12.80
CA GLU A 236 -4.07 2.04 11.41
C GLU A 236 -4.50 3.09 10.38
N ALA A 237 -5.40 4.03 10.76
CA ALA A 237 -5.81 5.11 9.87
C ALA A 237 -4.62 6.00 9.48
N ASP A 238 -3.76 6.32 10.45
CA ASP A 238 -2.54 7.09 10.24
C ASP A 238 -1.59 6.37 9.28
N TRP A 239 -1.35 5.08 9.49
CA TRP A 239 -0.45 4.30 8.64
C TRP A 239 -1.00 4.09 7.24
N ARG A 240 -2.32 3.91 7.08
CA ARG A 240 -2.96 3.80 5.77
C ARG A 240 -2.89 5.10 4.97
N LEU A 241 -3.01 6.23 5.64
CA LEU A 241 -2.85 7.57 5.06
C LEU A 241 -1.39 7.85 4.71
N PHE A 242 -0.46 7.58 5.63
CA PHE A 242 0.96 7.87 5.51
C PHE A 242 1.57 7.38 4.18
N THR A 243 1.24 6.17 3.76
CA THR A 243 1.81 5.58 2.55
C THR A 243 1.47 6.36 1.29
N THR A 244 0.35 7.08 1.27
CA THR A 244 -0.03 8.01 0.19
C THR A 244 0.68 9.34 0.34
N LEU A 245 0.70 9.93 1.55
CA LEU A 245 1.27 11.24 1.78
C LEU A 245 2.78 11.29 1.51
N VAL A 246 3.55 10.27 1.93
CA VAL A 246 5.00 10.21 1.69
C VAL A 246 5.36 10.12 0.19
N ARG A 247 4.42 9.68 -0.65
CA ARG A 247 4.54 9.62 -2.12
C ARG A 247 3.96 10.84 -2.82
N PHE A 248 3.25 11.70 -2.10
CA PHE A 248 2.43 12.73 -2.73
C PHE A 248 3.28 13.72 -3.51
N ASP A 249 4.20 14.39 -2.86
CA ASP A 249 5.05 15.41 -3.49
C ASP A 249 6.05 14.80 -4.49
N PRO A 250 6.75 13.67 -4.18
CA PRO A 250 7.68 13.07 -5.12
C PRO A 250 7.04 12.49 -6.39
N VAL A 251 5.77 12.08 -6.31
CA VAL A 251 5.10 11.36 -7.40
C VAL A 251 3.80 12.01 -7.83
N TYR A 252 2.81 12.10 -6.93
CA TYR A 252 1.44 12.39 -7.35
C TYR A 252 1.24 13.82 -7.82
N VAL A 253 1.99 14.77 -7.27
CA VAL A 253 1.98 16.18 -7.72
C VAL A 253 2.35 16.29 -9.20
N GLY A 254 3.48 15.69 -9.60
CA GLY A 254 3.95 15.77 -10.98
C GLY A 254 3.31 14.72 -11.90
N HIS A 255 3.47 13.45 -11.53
CA HIS A 255 3.10 12.31 -12.38
C HIS A 255 1.58 12.18 -12.56
N PHE A 256 0.81 12.35 -11.49
CA PHE A 256 -0.66 12.21 -11.49
C PHE A 256 -1.42 13.53 -11.52
N LYS A 257 -0.73 14.65 -11.69
CA LYS A 257 -1.33 15.99 -11.75
C LYS A 257 -2.14 16.37 -10.50
N CYS A 258 -1.85 15.77 -9.34
CA CYS A 258 -2.45 16.15 -8.06
C CYS A 258 -1.72 17.40 -7.52
N ASN A 259 -1.81 18.52 -8.23
CA ASN A 259 -0.87 19.63 -8.10
C ASN A 259 -1.51 20.96 -7.67
N ILE A 260 -2.71 20.94 -7.09
CA ILE A 260 -3.34 22.16 -6.53
C ILE A 260 -2.47 22.71 -5.38
N ARG A 261 -1.99 21.81 -4.49
CA ARG A 261 -1.02 22.10 -3.43
C ARG A 261 -0.14 20.85 -3.17
N ARG A 262 1.09 21.05 -2.71
CA ARG A 262 1.96 19.99 -2.23
C ARG A 262 1.66 19.69 -0.77
N ILE A 263 2.02 18.52 -0.27
CA ILE A 263 1.98 18.25 1.19
C ILE A 263 2.89 19.21 1.94
N ALA A 264 4.03 19.60 1.35
CA ALA A 264 4.93 20.60 1.91
C ALA A 264 4.27 21.98 2.16
N ASP A 265 3.19 22.30 1.45
CA ASP A 265 2.45 23.57 1.58
C ASP A 265 1.37 23.53 2.70
N TYR A 266 1.16 22.37 3.33
CA TYR A 266 0.23 22.18 4.45
C TYR A 266 0.99 22.13 5.78
N PRO A 267 0.81 23.12 6.67
CA PRO A 267 1.56 23.21 7.92
C PRO A 267 1.44 21.99 8.84
N ASN A 268 0.26 21.41 8.97
CA ASN A 268 0.04 20.27 9.86
C ASN A 268 0.33 18.93 9.17
N LEU A 269 -0.13 18.73 7.94
CA LEU A 269 0.14 17.50 7.18
C LEU A 269 1.65 17.28 6.96
N SER A 270 2.42 18.32 6.63
CA SER A 270 3.87 18.19 6.44
C SER A 270 4.59 17.75 7.72
N ASN A 271 4.24 18.35 8.87
CA ASN A 271 4.77 17.96 10.17
C ASN A 271 4.31 16.55 10.60
N TYR A 272 3.07 16.19 10.29
CA TYR A 272 2.52 14.87 10.55
C TYR A 272 3.25 13.76 9.76
N VAL A 273 3.57 14.01 8.49
CA VAL A 273 4.37 13.06 7.69
C VAL A 273 5.76 12.88 8.30
N ARG A 274 6.40 13.95 8.80
CA ARG A 274 7.70 13.86 9.49
C ARG A 274 7.60 13.08 10.80
N ASP A 275 6.58 13.33 11.64
CA ASP A 275 6.37 12.58 12.88
C ASP A 275 6.23 11.07 12.61
N LEU A 276 5.40 10.69 11.64
CA LEU A 276 5.23 9.28 11.26
C LEU A 276 6.50 8.66 10.66
N TYR A 277 7.22 9.40 9.80
CA TYR A 277 8.48 8.96 9.22
C TYR A 277 9.53 8.65 10.31
N GLN A 278 9.58 9.47 11.36
CA GLN A 278 10.55 9.38 12.44
C GLN A 278 10.19 8.33 13.50
N GLN A 279 9.04 7.65 13.37
CA GLN A 279 8.73 6.53 14.24
C GLN A 279 9.73 5.37 14.04
N PRO A 280 10.13 4.67 15.12
CA PRO A 280 11.17 3.64 15.07
C PRO A 280 10.91 2.58 13.99
N GLY A 281 11.87 2.41 13.07
CA GLY A 281 11.83 1.41 11.99
C GLY A 281 10.96 1.77 10.78
N ILE A 282 10.32 2.93 10.75
CA ILE A 282 9.45 3.34 9.64
C ILE A 282 10.27 3.88 8.46
N ALA A 283 11.29 4.69 8.72
CA ALA A 283 12.17 5.21 7.67
C ALA A 283 12.74 4.10 6.79
N ASP A 284 13.12 2.96 7.38
CA ASP A 284 13.67 1.80 6.67
C ASP A 284 12.66 1.10 5.73
N THR A 285 11.38 1.42 5.84
CA THR A 285 10.33 0.89 4.96
C THR A 285 10.13 1.73 3.69
N ILE A 286 10.82 2.88 3.58
CA ILE A 286 10.63 3.83 2.49
C ILE A 286 11.80 3.76 1.52
N HIS A 287 11.54 3.33 0.30
CA HIS A 287 12.53 3.20 -0.77
C HIS A 287 12.19 4.18 -1.89
N MET A 288 12.59 5.46 -1.70
CA MET A 288 12.19 6.56 -2.59
C MET A 288 12.66 6.34 -4.03
N ASP A 289 13.80 5.69 -4.22
CA ASP A 289 14.31 5.33 -5.54
C ASP A 289 13.36 4.38 -6.29
N HIS A 290 12.92 3.28 -5.65
CA HIS A 290 11.92 2.37 -6.21
C HIS A 290 10.60 3.07 -6.48
N ILE A 291 10.16 3.94 -5.56
CA ILE A 291 8.92 4.70 -5.69
C ILE A 291 8.97 5.56 -6.95
N LYS A 292 9.97 6.43 -7.09
CA LYS A 292 10.07 7.34 -8.23
C LYS A 292 10.27 6.58 -9.54
N LYS A 293 11.20 5.63 -9.59
CA LYS A 293 11.49 4.83 -10.78
C LYS A 293 10.23 4.07 -11.26
N HIS A 294 9.51 3.43 -10.34
CA HIS A 294 8.31 2.70 -10.73
C HIS A 294 7.27 3.59 -11.41
N TYR A 295 6.85 4.65 -10.72
CA TYR A 295 5.78 5.50 -11.25
C TYR A 295 6.17 6.15 -12.56
N TYR A 296 7.34 6.78 -12.63
CA TYR A 296 7.74 7.53 -13.82
C TYR A 296 8.17 6.65 -15.00
N ALA A 297 8.72 5.46 -14.76
CA ALA A 297 9.19 4.61 -15.84
C ALA A 297 8.19 3.52 -16.28
N SER A 298 7.26 3.08 -15.40
CA SER A 298 6.34 1.98 -15.73
C SER A 298 4.99 2.44 -16.29
N HIS A 299 4.62 3.71 -16.17
CA HIS A 299 3.33 4.25 -16.64
C HIS A 299 3.51 5.05 -17.94
N GLU A 300 3.81 4.38 -19.02
CA GLU A 300 4.11 5.00 -20.32
C GLU A 300 2.95 5.84 -20.89
N THR A 301 1.71 5.52 -20.56
CA THR A 301 0.55 6.32 -20.96
C THR A 301 0.49 7.68 -20.25
N VAL A 302 1.15 7.82 -19.10
CA VAL A 302 1.22 9.05 -18.33
C VAL A 302 2.55 9.77 -18.56
N ASN A 303 3.65 9.04 -18.63
CA ASN A 303 5.02 9.55 -18.86
C ASN A 303 5.71 8.76 -19.99
N PRO A 304 5.45 9.06 -21.27
CA PRO A 304 5.99 8.32 -22.40
C PRO A 304 7.52 8.35 -22.49
N SER A 305 8.15 9.42 -22.03
CA SER A 305 9.61 9.58 -22.03
C SER A 305 10.33 8.70 -21.02
N ARG A 306 9.63 8.17 -20.01
CA ARG A 306 10.17 7.42 -18.88
C ARG A 306 11.24 8.18 -18.06
N VAL A 307 11.37 9.48 -18.26
CA VAL A 307 12.30 10.32 -17.49
C VAL A 307 11.85 10.38 -16.04
N VAL A 308 12.75 10.05 -15.11
CA VAL A 308 12.52 10.09 -13.67
C VAL A 308 13.02 11.42 -13.14
N PRO A 309 12.18 12.26 -12.49
CA PRO A 309 12.60 13.57 -11.99
C PRO A 309 13.63 13.44 -10.86
N VAL A 310 14.56 14.38 -10.77
CA VAL A 310 15.55 14.45 -9.68
C VAL A 310 14.89 14.84 -8.35
N GLY A 311 14.05 15.87 -8.35
CA GLY A 311 13.32 16.36 -7.17
C GLY A 311 12.02 15.61 -6.87
N PRO A 312 11.29 16.08 -5.83
CA PRO A 312 11.71 17.09 -4.89
C PRO A 312 12.74 16.57 -3.88
N ASP A 313 13.54 17.46 -3.32
CA ASP A 313 14.42 17.17 -2.18
C ASP A 313 13.67 17.49 -0.89
N ILE A 314 13.21 16.44 -0.18
CA ILE A 314 12.41 16.57 1.03
C ILE A 314 13.12 15.85 2.17
N ASP A 315 13.48 16.62 3.20
CA ASP A 315 14.03 16.06 4.44
C ASP A 315 12.89 15.68 5.39
N TYR A 316 12.51 14.40 5.39
CA TYR A 316 11.54 13.86 6.34
C TYR A 316 12.10 13.68 7.76
N SER A 317 13.43 13.78 7.95
CA SER A 317 14.07 13.72 9.26
C SER A 317 14.12 15.08 9.95
N ALA A 318 13.76 16.15 9.28
CA ALA A 318 13.70 17.50 9.84
C ALA A 318 12.77 17.56 11.07
N PRO A 319 13.05 18.43 12.03
CA PRO A 319 12.21 18.60 13.22
C PRO A 319 10.74 18.88 12.86
N HIS A 320 9.84 18.40 13.72
CA HIS A 320 8.40 18.64 13.65
C HIS A 320 7.85 19.12 14.98
N ASN A 321 6.65 19.70 14.97
CA ASN A 321 5.99 20.26 16.16
C ASN A 321 4.80 19.42 16.66
N ARG A 322 4.70 18.16 16.25
CA ARG A 322 3.51 17.34 16.57
C ARG A 322 3.34 17.00 18.04
N ALA A 323 4.44 16.99 18.83
CA ALA A 323 4.37 16.79 20.27
C ALA A 323 3.65 17.92 21.03
N GLU A 324 3.47 19.09 20.39
CA GLU A 324 2.74 20.24 20.96
C GLU A 324 1.21 20.09 20.79
N LYS A 325 0.76 19.13 19.99
CA LYS A 325 -0.66 18.83 19.75
C LYS A 325 -1.04 17.68 20.69
N GLY A 326 -1.82 17.97 21.70
CA GLY A 326 -2.20 17.04 22.79
C GLY A 326 -3.01 15.83 22.34
#